data_f4c04d61c4f9208c76bdcab1fc66bcdc
#
_entry.id   f4c04d61c4f9208c76bdcab1fc66bcdc
#
_cell.length_a   1.000
_cell.length_b   1.000
_cell.length_c   1.000
_cell.angle_alpha   90.00
_cell.angle_beta   90.00
_cell.angle_gamma   90.00
#
_symmetry.space_group_name_H-M   'P 1'
#
loop_
_entity.id
_entity.type
_entity.pdbx_description
1 polymer ?
#
loop_
_entity_poly.entity_id
_entity_poly.type
_entity_poly.pdbx_seq_one_letter_code
_entity_poly.pdbx_strand_id
1 'polypeptide(L)'
;MAWNTNYQWSPENNIKTNVLIKILDIMLRENVREKESGTYGIQVRLDYDKFPKEEVSVTIIFGCDPKNQDKLSKTVIKQMQLLQKNGPSEENLKKIKEQLIRERETDLKKNNWWIRKLDNMYFYNDFSSSLSEYNNIVNKITAKEIQDLANKYFNLNNYVKVYLKPEKK
;
A
#
# COMPACT_ATOMS: atom_id res chain seq x y z
N MET A 1 1.44 4.38 -12.48
CA MET A 1 2.59 5.06 -11.84
C MET A 1 3.23 4.05 -10.92
N ALA A 2 4.55 3.88 -10.98
CA ALA A 2 5.23 2.85 -10.20
C ALA A 2 6.50 3.39 -9.51
N TRP A 3 6.69 2.98 -8.29
CA TRP A 3 7.87 3.23 -7.45
C TRP A 3 8.50 1.90 -7.10
N ASN A 4 9.82 1.83 -7.14
CA ASN A 4 10.60 0.69 -6.65
C ASN A 4 11.74 1.21 -5.79
N THR A 5 11.99 0.57 -4.66
CA THR A 5 13.06 0.96 -3.76
C THR A 5 13.54 -0.23 -2.92
N ASN A 6 14.73 -0.09 -2.32
CA ASN A 6 15.23 -1.07 -1.38
C ASN A 6 14.28 -1.25 -0.20
N TYR A 7 14.14 -2.49 0.22
CA TYR A 7 13.27 -2.90 1.30
C TYR A 7 14.07 -3.62 2.37
N GLN A 8 13.63 -3.54 3.59
CA GLN A 8 14.13 -4.38 4.67
C GLN A 8 13.03 -5.37 5.00
N TRP A 9 13.16 -6.58 4.49
CA TRP A 9 12.16 -7.59 4.63
C TRP A 9 12.08 -8.08 6.09
N SER A 10 10.92 -7.95 6.70
CA SER A 10 10.57 -8.57 7.97
C SER A 10 9.06 -8.66 8.08
N PRO A 11 8.51 -9.63 8.85
CA PRO A 11 7.08 -9.73 9.08
C PRO A 11 6.44 -8.46 9.62
N GLU A 12 7.12 -7.80 10.54
CA GLU A 12 6.66 -6.52 11.11
C GLU A 12 6.64 -5.41 10.06
N ASN A 13 7.72 -5.28 9.28
CA ASN A 13 7.79 -4.25 8.23
C ASN A 13 6.76 -4.51 7.12
N ASN A 14 6.51 -5.78 6.79
CA ASN A 14 5.46 -6.14 5.83
C ASN A 14 4.07 -5.71 6.31
N ILE A 15 3.77 -5.87 7.60
CA ILE A 15 2.51 -5.40 8.21
C ILE A 15 2.42 -3.87 8.15
N LYS A 16 3.47 -3.16 8.57
CA LYS A 16 3.52 -1.68 8.54
C LYS A 16 3.37 -1.13 7.14
N THR A 17 4.04 -1.74 6.16
CA THR A 17 3.94 -1.33 4.75
C THR A 17 2.55 -1.59 4.19
N ASN A 18 1.90 -2.70 4.56
CA ASN A 18 0.51 -2.94 4.19
C ASN A 18 -0.44 -1.88 4.77
N VAL A 19 -0.23 -1.45 6.03
CA VAL A 19 -0.99 -0.32 6.63
C VAL A 19 -0.79 0.96 5.82
N LEU A 20 0.45 1.30 5.48
CA LEU A 20 0.77 2.46 4.64
C LEU A 20 0.00 2.44 3.32
N ILE A 21 0.00 1.31 2.62
CA ILE A 21 -0.67 1.17 1.31
C ILE A 21 -2.20 1.26 1.44
N LYS A 22 -2.78 0.63 2.46
CA LYS A 22 -4.24 0.73 2.72
C LYS A 22 -4.66 2.17 3.05
N ILE A 23 -3.85 2.91 3.78
CA ILE A 23 -4.08 4.34 4.06
C ILE A 23 -3.99 5.15 2.76
N LEU A 24 -2.96 4.95 1.96
CA LEU A 24 -2.82 5.62 0.67
C LEU A 24 -4.01 5.30 -0.25
N ASP A 25 -4.47 4.05 -0.29
CA ASP A 25 -5.63 3.64 -1.09
C ASP A 25 -6.91 4.41 -0.69
N ILE A 26 -7.17 4.56 0.62
CA ILE A 26 -8.29 5.39 1.11
C ILE A 26 -8.13 6.84 0.65
N MET A 27 -6.98 7.46 0.88
CA MET A 27 -6.74 8.84 0.51
C MET A 27 -6.91 9.09 -1.00
N LEU A 28 -6.48 8.13 -1.82
CA LEU A 28 -6.61 8.23 -3.26
C LEU A 28 -8.05 8.03 -3.73
N ARG A 29 -8.79 7.08 -3.15
CA ARG A 29 -10.21 6.89 -3.46
C ARG A 29 -11.03 8.14 -3.15
N GLU A 30 -10.86 8.70 -1.98
CA GLU A 30 -11.59 9.90 -1.54
C GLU A 30 -11.25 11.14 -2.40
N ASN A 31 -10.00 11.34 -2.77
CA ASN A 31 -9.57 12.57 -3.40
C ASN A 31 -9.50 12.47 -4.94
N VAL A 32 -9.20 11.30 -5.50
CA VAL A 32 -9.08 11.13 -6.96
C VAL A 32 -10.39 10.66 -7.56
N ARG A 33 -11.06 9.68 -6.92
CA ARG A 33 -12.32 9.14 -7.44
C ARG A 33 -13.51 10.01 -7.08
N GLU A 34 -13.70 10.34 -5.80
CA GLU A 34 -14.93 10.98 -5.32
C GLU A 34 -14.93 12.49 -5.60
N LYS A 35 -13.85 13.21 -5.28
CA LYS A 35 -13.80 14.67 -5.44
C LYS A 35 -13.56 15.10 -6.89
N GLU A 36 -12.71 14.39 -7.62
CA GLU A 36 -12.37 14.77 -8.99
C GLU A 36 -13.32 14.15 -10.03
N SER A 37 -14.13 13.17 -9.65
CA SER A 37 -15.11 12.47 -10.51
C SER A 37 -14.56 12.05 -11.90
N GLY A 38 -13.25 11.93 -12.00
CA GLY A 38 -12.53 11.76 -13.27
C GLY A 38 -12.03 10.34 -13.54
N THR A 39 -12.29 9.40 -12.61
CA THR A 39 -11.87 8.01 -12.77
C THR A 39 -12.96 7.02 -12.36
N TYR A 40 -13.04 5.91 -13.09
CA TYR A 40 -13.93 4.79 -12.75
C TYR A 40 -13.45 3.97 -11.55
N GLY A 41 -12.16 4.05 -11.25
CA GLY A 41 -11.54 3.37 -10.10
C GLY A 41 -10.05 3.64 -10.05
N ILE A 42 -9.51 3.58 -8.83
CA ILE A 42 -8.09 3.67 -8.55
C ILE A 42 -7.70 2.45 -7.73
N GLN A 43 -6.56 1.87 -8.02
CA GLN A 43 -6.02 0.71 -7.34
C GLN A 43 -4.56 0.97 -6.95
N VAL A 44 -4.23 0.71 -5.71
CA VAL A 44 -2.86 0.68 -5.21
C VAL A 44 -2.45 -0.77 -5.01
N ARG A 45 -1.37 -1.19 -5.67
CA ARG A 45 -0.78 -2.52 -5.53
C ARG A 45 0.55 -2.39 -4.79
N LEU A 46 0.78 -3.35 -3.92
CA LEU A 46 2.02 -3.52 -3.18
C LEU A 46 2.59 -4.89 -3.50
N ASP A 47 3.84 -4.91 -3.93
CA ASP A 47 4.63 -6.12 -4.08
C ASP A 47 5.93 -5.92 -3.29
N TYR A 48 6.32 -6.90 -2.51
CA TYR A 48 7.60 -6.91 -1.81
C TYR A 48 8.25 -8.28 -1.94
N ASP A 49 9.53 -8.25 -2.30
CA ASP A 49 10.34 -9.43 -2.52
C ASP A 49 11.49 -9.48 -1.51
N LYS A 50 11.80 -10.67 -1.04
CA LYS A 50 13.01 -10.96 -0.26
C LYS A 50 14.14 -11.43 -1.15
N PHE A 51 13.81 -12.15 -2.21
CA PHE A 51 14.74 -12.76 -3.14
C PHE A 51 14.44 -12.35 -4.59
N PRO A 52 15.46 -12.20 -5.47
CA PRO A 52 16.90 -12.28 -5.20
C PRO A 52 17.44 -11.07 -4.43
N LYS A 53 16.65 -10.00 -4.31
CA LYS A 53 16.98 -8.75 -3.63
C LYS A 53 15.80 -8.24 -2.84
N GLU A 54 16.07 -7.68 -1.66
CA GLU A 54 15.02 -7.09 -0.84
C GLU A 54 14.55 -5.76 -1.45
N GLU A 55 13.39 -5.81 -2.08
CA GLU A 55 12.76 -4.67 -2.76
C GLU A 55 11.28 -4.54 -2.43
N VAL A 56 10.77 -3.33 -2.54
CA VAL A 56 9.34 -3.03 -2.50
C VAL A 56 8.95 -2.23 -3.72
N SER A 57 7.87 -2.66 -4.36
CA SER A 57 7.25 -1.97 -5.48
C SER A 57 5.84 -1.52 -5.13
N VAL A 58 5.54 -0.26 -5.40
CA VAL A 58 4.19 0.29 -5.25
C VAL A 58 3.72 0.76 -6.61
N THR A 59 2.59 0.23 -7.06
CA THR A 59 2.00 0.58 -8.35
C THR A 59 0.61 1.16 -8.15
N ILE A 60 0.38 2.37 -8.69
CA ILE A 60 -0.91 3.04 -8.70
C ILE A 60 -1.45 3.01 -10.12
N ILE A 61 -2.63 2.42 -10.29
CA ILE A 61 -3.31 2.23 -11.58
C ILE A 61 -4.68 2.86 -11.51
N PHE A 62 -5.03 3.66 -12.50
CA PHE A 62 -6.38 4.19 -12.65
C PHE A 62 -6.73 4.40 -14.13
N GLY A 63 -8.00 4.22 -14.46
CA GLY A 63 -8.54 4.52 -15.77
C GLY A 63 -9.27 5.87 -15.76
N CYS A 64 -9.03 6.72 -16.75
CA CYS A 64 -9.67 8.02 -16.84
C CYS A 64 -9.80 8.49 -18.29
N ASP A 65 -10.60 9.53 -18.52
CA ASP A 65 -10.59 10.25 -19.79
C ASP A 65 -9.17 10.79 -20.07
N PRO A 66 -8.65 10.66 -21.31
CA PRO A 66 -7.33 11.17 -21.68
C PRO A 66 -7.10 12.65 -21.32
N LYS A 67 -8.17 13.46 -21.31
CA LYS A 67 -8.11 14.90 -20.93
C LYS A 67 -7.78 15.09 -19.44
N ASN A 68 -8.12 14.13 -18.58
CA ASN A 68 -7.97 14.22 -17.14
C ASN A 68 -6.67 13.58 -16.62
N GLN A 69 -5.92 12.86 -17.48
CA GLN A 69 -4.77 12.05 -17.06
C GLN A 69 -3.72 12.84 -16.27
N ASP A 70 -3.39 14.06 -16.73
CA ASP A 70 -2.35 14.86 -16.07
C ASP A 70 -2.87 15.48 -14.76
N LYS A 71 -4.12 15.94 -14.73
CA LYS A 71 -4.77 16.45 -13.53
C LYS A 71 -4.81 15.39 -12.44
N LEU A 72 -5.29 14.20 -12.78
CA LEU A 72 -5.40 13.10 -11.81
C LEU A 72 -4.02 12.58 -11.35
N SER A 73 -3.05 12.49 -12.26
CA SER A 73 -1.67 12.15 -11.88
C SER A 73 -1.08 13.16 -10.89
N LYS A 74 -1.31 14.45 -11.07
CA LYS A 74 -0.89 15.49 -10.12
C LYS A 74 -1.60 15.35 -8.78
N THR A 75 -2.88 15.00 -8.78
CA THR A 75 -3.65 14.74 -7.55
C THR A 75 -3.09 13.54 -6.79
N VAL A 76 -2.73 12.45 -7.48
CA VAL A 76 -2.04 11.30 -6.87
C VAL A 76 -0.76 11.75 -6.15
N ILE A 77 0.12 12.45 -6.86
CA ILE A 77 1.37 12.97 -6.27
C ILE A 77 1.10 13.88 -5.07
N LYS A 78 0.11 14.77 -5.17
CA LYS A 78 -0.29 15.65 -4.07
C LYS A 78 -0.73 14.87 -2.83
N GLN A 79 -1.50 13.79 -2.99
CA GLN A 79 -1.90 12.96 -1.84
C GLN A 79 -0.71 12.26 -1.20
N MET A 80 0.22 11.76 -2.00
CA MET A 80 1.46 11.17 -1.49
C MET A 80 2.31 12.20 -0.74
N GLN A 81 2.44 13.43 -1.26
CA GLN A 81 3.11 14.53 -0.58
C GLN A 81 2.45 14.89 0.76
N LEU A 82 1.11 14.90 0.80
CA LEU A 82 0.36 15.14 2.04
C LEU A 82 0.62 14.05 3.08
N LEU A 83 0.63 12.78 2.66
CA LEU A 83 0.95 11.66 3.53
C LEU A 83 2.39 11.74 4.07
N GLN A 84 3.36 12.11 3.22
CA GLN A 84 4.75 12.33 3.62
C GLN A 84 4.91 13.50 4.61
N LYS A 85 4.18 14.59 4.39
CA LYS A 85 4.30 15.80 5.20
C LYS A 85 3.58 15.68 6.54
N ASN A 86 2.36 15.15 6.54
CA ASN A 86 1.45 15.20 7.68
C ASN A 86 1.24 13.85 8.36
N GLY A 87 1.64 12.75 7.73
CA GLY A 87 1.22 11.41 8.12
C GLY A 87 -0.26 11.13 7.83
N PRO A 88 -0.77 9.96 8.21
CA PRO A 88 -2.18 9.63 8.14
C PRO A 88 -2.99 10.37 9.22
N SER A 89 -4.29 10.57 8.98
CA SER A 89 -5.20 10.97 10.06
C SER A 89 -5.35 9.83 11.09
N GLU A 90 -5.57 10.19 12.34
CA GLU A 90 -5.82 9.20 13.40
C GLU A 90 -7.06 8.35 13.11
N GLU A 91 -8.08 8.94 12.48
CA GLU A 91 -9.29 8.24 12.06
C GLU A 91 -8.97 7.15 11.03
N ASN A 92 -8.22 7.48 9.97
CA ASN A 92 -7.85 6.51 8.93
C ASN A 92 -6.93 5.43 9.49
N LEU A 93 -5.99 5.79 10.35
CA LEU A 93 -5.10 4.81 10.99
C LEU A 93 -5.91 3.83 11.86
N LYS A 94 -6.81 4.32 12.69
CA LYS A 94 -7.70 3.50 13.54
C LYS A 94 -8.56 2.57 12.70
N LYS A 95 -9.20 3.11 11.65
CA LYS A 95 -10.05 2.35 10.72
C LYS A 95 -9.29 1.19 10.07
N ILE A 96 -8.06 1.44 9.61
CA ILE A 96 -7.24 0.41 8.97
C ILE A 96 -6.79 -0.65 9.98
N LYS A 97 -6.40 -0.26 11.19
CA LYS A 97 -6.04 -1.22 12.25
C LYS A 97 -7.21 -2.17 12.57
N GLU A 98 -8.39 -1.63 12.78
CA GLU A 98 -9.59 -2.42 13.04
C GLU A 98 -9.93 -3.35 11.86
N GLN A 99 -9.82 -2.85 10.63
CA GLN A 99 -10.05 -3.63 9.42
C GLN A 99 -9.08 -4.81 9.34
N LEU A 100 -7.78 -4.58 9.54
CA LEU A 100 -6.75 -5.62 9.48
C LEU A 100 -6.96 -6.72 10.53
N ILE A 101 -7.35 -6.34 11.74
CA ILE A 101 -7.64 -7.31 12.81
C ILE A 101 -8.85 -8.18 12.42
N ARG A 102 -9.94 -7.59 11.91
CA ARG A 102 -11.13 -8.33 11.45
C ARG A 102 -10.84 -9.22 10.23
N GLU A 103 -10.06 -8.70 9.26
CA GLU A 103 -9.60 -9.48 8.11
C GLU A 103 -8.81 -10.71 8.60
N ARG A 104 -7.91 -10.52 9.57
CA ARG A 104 -7.12 -11.58 10.17
C ARG A 104 -7.97 -12.67 10.81
N GLU A 105 -8.95 -12.29 11.63
CA GLU A 105 -9.89 -13.24 12.27
C GLU A 105 -10.65 -14.08 11.23
N THR A 106 -11.04 -13.46 10.12
CA THR A 106 -11.71 -14.12 9.01
C THR A 106 -10.77 -15.06 8.26
N ASP A 107 -9.54 -14.62 8.02
CA ASP A 107 -8.54 -15.37 7.26
C ASP A 107 -8.06 -16.62 8.00
N LEU A 108 -7.91 -16.56 9.31
CA LEU A 108 -7.56 -17.72 10.15
C LEU A 108 -8.56 -18.89 10.07
N LYS A 109 -9.78 -18.64 9.56
CA LYS A 109 -10.81 -19.66 9.35
C LYS A 109 -10.76 -20.30 7.96
N LYS A 110 -9.87 -19.82 7.07
CA LYS A 110 -9.79 -20.25 5.66
C LYS A 110 -8.60 -21.17 5.41
N ASN A 111 -8.82 -22.40 4.93
CA ASN A 111 -7.76 -23.33 4.59
C ASN A 111 -6.76 -22.75 3.57
N ASN A 112 -7.26 -22.06 2.52
CA ASN A 112 -6.39 -21.45 1.51
C ASN A 112 -5.47 -20.36 2.07
N TRP A 113 -5.89 -19.70 3.15
CA TRP A 113 -5.00 -18.75 3.82
C TRP A 113 -3.85 -19.47 4.51
N TRP A 114 -4.14 -20.58 5.21
CA TRP A 114 -3.12 -21.39 5.88
C TRP A 114 -2.13 -21.99 4.90
N ILE A 115 -2.60 -22.52 3.76
CA ILE A 115 -1.72 -23.05 2.71
C ILE A 115 -0.73 -21.98 2.25
N ARG A 116 -1.20 -20.80 1.87
CA ARG A 116 -0.32 -19.70 1.46
C ARG A 116 0.61 -19.23 2.57
N LYS A 117 0.11 -19.20 3.81
CA LYS A 117 0.94 -18.77 4.95
C LYS A 117 2.06 -19.78 5.21
N LEU A 118 1.77 -21.05 5.20
CA LEU A 118 2.77 -22.10 5.37
C LEU A 118 3.79 -22.10 4.22
N ASP A 119 3.32 -22.02 2.99
CA ASP A 119 4.19 -21.91 1.81
C ASP A 119 5.18 -20.74 1.95
N ASN A 120 4.68 -19.57 2.28
CA ASN A 120 5.54 -18.39 2.53
C ASN A 120 6.51 -18.60 3.71
N MET A 121 6.07 -19.23 4.80
CA MET A 121 6.94 -19.52 5.95
C MET A 121 8.10 -20.42 5.57
N TYR A 122 7.84 -21.47 4.79
CA TYR A 122 8.88 -22.36 4.28
C TYR A 122 9.76 -21.66 3.23
N PHE A 123 9.17 -20.96 2.27
CA PHE A 123 9.91 -20.28 1.22
C PHE A 123 10.88 -19.21 1.76
N TYR A 124 10.41 -18.42 2.72
CA TYR A 124 11.22 -17.34 3.31
C TYR A 124 12.04 -17.77 4.52
N ASN A 125 11.93 -19.05 4.94
CA ASN A 125 12.49 -19.59 6.20
C ASN A 125 12.13 -18.69 7.40
N ASP A 126 10.84 -18.30 7.47
CA ASP A 126 10.33 -17.40 8.51
C ASP A 126 9.25 -18.07 9.33
N PHE A 127 9.68 -18.74 10.40
CA PHE A 127 8.82 -19.38 11.39
C PHE A 127 8.61 -18.49 12.62
N SER A 128 8.77 -17.17 12.44
CA SER A 128 8.65 -16.21 13.54
C SER A 128 7.25 -16.20 14.16
N SER A 129 7.18 -15.74 15.40
CA SER A 129 5.96 -15.60 16.21
C SER A 129 4.91 -14.61 15.65
N SER A 130 5.13 -14.10 14.44
CA SER A 130 4.24 -13.12 13.80
C SER A 130 2.77 -13.58 13.71
N LEU A 131 2.50 -14.87 13.87
CA LEU A 131 1.13 -15.39 13.91
C LEU A 131 0.40 -14.98 15.20
N SER A 132 1.02 -15.14 16.36
CA SER A 132 0.43 -14.79 17.66
C SER A 132 0.53 -13.30 17.97
N GLU A 133 1.54 -12.62 17.42
CA GLU A 133 1.82 -11.22 17.72
C GLU A 133 1.18 -10.23 16.74
N TYR A 134 0.51 -10.71 15.68
CA TYR A 134 -0.03 -9.86 14.63
C TYR A 134 -0.87 -8.70 15.15
N ASN A 135 -1.87 -8.97 15.99
CA ASN A 135 -2.75 -7.95 16.56
C ASN A 135 -1.96 -6.95 17.42
N ASN A 136 -0.96 -7.42 18.13
CA ASN A 136 -0.11 -6.59 18.97
C ASN A 136 0.75 -5.63 18.12
N ILE A 137 1.32 -6.15 17.02
CA ILE A 137 2.07 -5.34 16.06
C ILE A 137 1.16 -4.29 15.45
N VAL A 138 -0.02 -4.68 14.92
CA VAL A 138 -0.97 -3.76 14.31
C VAL A 138 -1.39 -2.65 15.28
N ASN A 139 -1.69 -2.99 16.55
CA ASN A 139 -2.12 -2.02 17.55
C ASN A 139 -1.03 -1.00 17.91
N LYS A 140 0.24 -1.39 17.88
CA LYS A 140 1.39 -0.53 18.21
C LYS A 140 1.78 0.44 17.10
N ILE A 141 1.34 0.22 15.86
CA ILE A 141 1.71 1.10 14.74
C ILE A 141 1.23 2.54 15.02
N THR A 142 2.11 3.49 14.82
CA THR A 142 1.86 4.93 15.02
C THR A 142 1.74 5.68 13.70
N ALA A 143 1.08 6.83 13.72
CA ALA A 143 1.00 7.73 12.56
C ALA A 143 2.38 8.18 12.09
N LYS A 144 3.31 8.38 13.03
CA LYS A 144 4.70 8.76 12.73
C LYS A 144 5.45 7.67 11.97
N GLU A 145 5.33 6.41 12.37
CA GLU A 145 5.95 5.30 11.65
C GLU A 145 5.44 5.19 10.20
N ILE A 146 4.13 5.39 9.98
CA ILE A 146 3.56 5.39 8.62
C ILE A 146 4.05 6.57 7.81
N GLN A 147 4.19 7.75 8.41
CA GLN A 147 4.78 8.92 7.76
C GLN A 147 6.25 8.64 7.35
N ASP A 148 7.03 8.05 8.23
CA ASP A 148 8.44 7.74 7.97
C ASP A 148 8.59 6.71 6.85
N LEU A 149 7.72 5.68 6.82
CA LEU A 149 7.68 4.72 5.71
C LEU A 149 7.27 5.38 4.39
N ALA A 150 6.31 6.31 4.39
CA ALA A 150 5.93 7.06 3.21
C ALA A 150 7.11 7.88 2.66
N ASN A 151 7.88 8.52 3.54
CA ASN A 151 9.09 9.25 3.16
C ASN A 151 10.19 8.32 2.63
N LYS A 152 10.32 7.14 3.21
CA LYS A 152 11.33 6.14 2.82
C LYS A 152 11.03 5.52 1.46
N TYR A 153 9.76 5.16 1.20
CA TYR A 153 9.42 4.36 0.02
C TYR A 153 8.92 5.16 -1.18
N PHE A 154 8.43 6.38 -0.99
CA PHE A 154 7.91 7.20 -2.09
C PHE A 154 8.88 8.31 -2.48
N ASN A 155 9.91 7.96 -3.28
CA ASN A 155 10.73 9.00 -3.91
C ASN A 155 9.95 9.64 -5.07
N LEU A 156 9.37 10.81 -4.82
CA LEU A 156 8.54 11.52 -5.80
C LEU A 156 9.34 12.13 -6.97
N ASN A 157 10.67 12.08 -6.91
CA ASN A 157 11.56 12.49 -8.01
C ASN A 157 12.05 11.29 -8.84
N ASN A 158 11.78 10.06 -8.41
CA ASN A 158 12.21 8.83 -9.10
C ASN A 158 11.08 7.81 -9.14
N TYR A 159 10.27 7.88 -10.19
CA TYR A 159 9.18 6.94 -10.45
C TYR A 159 8.90 6.85 -11.95
N VAL A 160 8.28 5.76 -12.36
CA VAL A 160 7.84 5.55 -13.74
C VAL A 160 6.37 5.90 -13.87
N LYS A 161 6.04 6.67 -14.92
CA LYS A 161 4.66 7.00 -15.29
C LYS A 161 4.39 6.55 -16.71
N VAL A 162 3.43 5.65 -16.89
CA VAL A 162 3.03 5.09 -18.19
C VAL A 162 1.59 5.45 -18.49
N TYR A 163 1.31 5.83 -19.72
CA TYR A 163 -0.02 6.08 -20.23
C TYR A 163 -0.34 5.11 -21.37
N LEU A 164 -1.46 4.41 -21.25
CA LEU A 164 -2.05 3.69 -22.36
C LEU A 164 -3.19 4.54 -22.93
N LYS A 165 -3.02 5.03 -24.15
CA LYS A 165 -3.99 5.84 -24.86
C LYS A 165 -4.74 4.98 -25.89
N PRO A 166 -6.03 5.29 -26.17
CA PRO A 166 -6.72 4.68 -27.28
C PRO A 166 -6.00 4.96 -28.60
N GLU A 167 -6.06 4.04 -29.53
CA GLU A 167 -5.58 4.25 -30.88
C GLU A 167 -6.29 5.45 -31.52
N LYS A 168 -5.53 6.28 -32.21
CA LYS A 168 -6.14 7.32 -33.05
C LYS A 168 -6.79 6.61 -34.24
N LYS A 169 -8.13 6.63 -34.28
CA LYS A 169 -8.86 6.28 -35.51
C LYS A 169 -8.60 7.34 -36.57
#